data_f7bfa8fcf3985d1e2cbb099508127600
#
_entry.id   f7bfa8fcf3985d1e2cbb099508127600
#
_cell.length_a   1.000
_cell.length_b   1.000
_cell.length_c   1.000
_cell.angle_alpha   90.00
_cell.angle_beta   90.00
_cell.angle_gamma   90.00
#
_symmetry.space_group_name_H-M   'P 1'
#
loop_
_entity.id
_entity.type
_entity.pdbx_description
1 polymer ?
#
loop_
_entity_poly.entity_id
_entity_poly.type
_entity_poly.pdbx_seq_one_letter_code
_entity_poly.pdbx_strand_id
1 'polypeptide(L)'
;MFRPELGGNELLTNRSLWFEANIVSNERWSHGNIVLLGDALRTVHFSLGSGTRMAMQDAIALHRGVAAHPQDLPAALQAFESARRDASSSFQQSASRSLDWYENVGERMHLDPLPFAYDYMRRTGKVSHEDLRQRDPHFTRACEALQPAA
;
A
#
# COMPACT_ATOMS: atom_id res chain seq x y z
N MET A 1 -2.42 -19.33 -25.00
CA MET A 1 -2.14 -17.94 -25.31
C MET A 1 -0.62 -17.66 -25.31
N PHE A 2 0.16 -18.08 -24.35
CA PHE A 2 1.59 -17.79 -24.24
C PHE A 2 2.54 -18.92 -24.68
N ARG A 3 2.07 -19.94 -25.40
CA ARG A 3 2.90 -21.10 -25.84
C ARG A 3 4.12 -20.74 -26.65
N PRO A 4 4.09 -19.79 -27.62
CA PRO A 4 5.26 -19.41 -28.37
C PRO A 4 6.34 -18.77 -27.50
N GLU A 5 5.95 -17.93 -26.56
CA GLU A 5 6.83 -17.19 -25.66
C GLU A 5 7.50 -18.09 -24.61
N LEU A 6 6.87 -19.22 -24.30
CA LEU A 6 7.41 -20.21 -23.36
C LEU A 6 8.42 -21.18 -23.99
N GLY A 7 8.65 -21.12 -25.31
CA GLY A 7 9.64 -21.95 -25.99
C GLY A 7 9.42 -23.46 -25.79
N GLY A 8 8.17 -23.91 -25.63
CA GLY A 8 7.80 -25.29 -25.38
C GLY A 8 7.81 -25.73 -23.91
N ASN A 9 8.16 -24.84 -22.97
CA ASN A 9 8.07 -25.16 -21.56
C ASN A 9 6.63 -25.10 -21.06
N GLU A 10 6.32 -25.90 -20.03
CA GLU A 10 5.01 -25.85 -19.35
C GLU A 10 5.01 -24.79 -18.26
N LEU A 11 3.83 -24.20 -18.00
CA LEU A 11 3.62 -23.36 -16.83
C LEU A 11 3.61 -24.22 -15.56
N LEU A 12 4.46 -23.90 -14.62
CA LEU A 12 4.42 -24.53 -13.31
C LEU A 12 3.19 -24.04 -12.54
N THR A 13 2.35 -24.96 -12.13
CA THR A 13 1.19 -24.67 -11.28
C THR A 13 1.65 -24.63 -9.83
N ASN A 14 1.34 -23.54 -9.13
CA ASN A 14 1.67 -23.35 -7.71
C ASN A 14 0.41 -23.39 -6.82
N ARG A 15 -0.55 -24.27 -7.11
CA ARG A 15 -1.83 -24.37 -6.40
C ARG A 15 -2.51 -23.00 -6.19
N SER A 16 -2.33 -22.09 -7.13
CA SER A 16 -2.93 -20.76 -7.10
C SER A 16 -4.46 -20.89 -7.19
N LEU A 17 -5.13 -20.39 -6.18
CA LEU A 17 -6.58 -20.36 -6.12
C LEU A 17 -7.05 -18.92 -6.19
N TRP A 18 -8.19 -18.69 -6.81
CA TRP A 18 -8.89 -17.41 -6.67
C TRP A 18 -9.44 -17.31 -5.26
N PHE A 19 -9.20 -16.20 -4.59
CA PHE A 19 -9.71 -15.96 -3.25
C PHE A 19 -10.06 -14.46 -3.10
N GLU A 20 -10.97 -14.17 -2.21
CA GLU A 20 -11.26 -12.82 -1.78
C GLU A 20 -10.25 -12.40 -0.72
N ALA A 21 -9.58 -11.29 -0.96
CA ALA A 21 -8.62 -10.75 0.00
C ALA A 21 -9.35 -9.97 1.09
N ASN A 22 -9.37 -10.53 2.30
CA ASN A 22 -9.96 -9.85 3.45
C ASN A 22 -9.04 -8.74 3.97
N ILE A 23 -9.63 -7.58 4.26
CA ILE A 23 -8.95 -6.49 4.95
C ILE A 23 -9.12 -6.71 6.46
N VAL A 24 -8.00 -6.99 7.12
CA VAL A 24 -7.94 -7.09 8.59
C VAL A 24 -7.61 -5.71 9.15
N SER A 25 -8.33 -5.31 10.19
CA SER A 25 -8.05 -4.12 10.98
C SER A 25 -8.43 -4.38 12.44
N ASN A 26 -7.51 -4.10 13.35
CA ASN A 26 -7.72 -4.27 14.78
C ASN A 26 -7.73 -2.91 15.47
N GLU A 27 -8.77 -2.65 16.27
CA GLU A 27 -8.85 -1.45 17.11
C GLU A 27 -7.84 -1.51 18.25
N ARG A 28 -7.70 -2.70 18.86
CA ARG A 28 -6.74 -2.98 19.93
C ARG A 28 -5.51 -3.67 19.35
N TRP A 29 -4.36 -3.10 19.61
CA TRP A 29 -3.09 -3.63 19.13
C TRP A 29 -2.40 -4.54 20.12
N SER A 30 -2.78 -4.42 21.40
CA SER A 30 -2.24 -5.24 22.47
C SER A 30 -3.29 -5.55 23.55
N HIS A 31 -3.07 -6.65 24.28
CA HIS A 31 -3.83 -7.04 25.47
C HIS A 31 -2.95 -7.81 26.44
N GLY A 32 -2.79 -7.30 27.66
CA GLY A 32 -1.85 -7.88 28.63
C GLY A 32 -0.42 -7.91 28.06
N ASN A 33 0.15 -9.10 27.91
CA ASN A 33 1.47 -9.33 27.36
C ASN A 33 1.47 -9.80 25.89
N ILE A 34 0.33 -9.72 25.22
CA ILE A 34 0.18 -10.09 23.80
C ILE A 34 0.12 -8.81 22.98
N VAL A 35 0.87 -8.77 21.86
CA VAL A 35 0.85 -7.67 20.89
C VAL A 35 0.72 -8.23 19.47
N LEU A 36 -0.07 -7.56 18.65
CA LEU A 36 -0.26 -7.88 17.23
C LEU A 36 0.73 -7.08 16.37
N LEU A 37 1.30 -7.73 15.37
CA LEU A 37 2.23 -7.13 14.41
C LEU A 37 1.91 -7.59 12.99
N GLY A 38 2.31 -6.80 12.00
CA GLY A 38 2.22 -7.16 10.60
C GLY A 38 0.79 -7.50 10.18
N ASP A 39 0.62 -8.61 9.44
CA ASP A 39 -0.68 -9.02 8.91
C ASP A 39 -1.66 -9.48 10.01
N ALA A 40 -1.16 -9.95 11.16
CA ALA A 40 -2.01 -10.24 12.32
C ALA A 40 -2.64 -8.95 12.90
N LEU A 41 -1.93 -7.84 12.82
CA LEU A 41 -2.44 -6.53 13.26
C LEU A 41 -3.38 -5.93 12.21
N ARG A 42 -2.95 -5.92 10.97
CA ARG A 42 -3.70 -5.39 9.83
C ARG A 42 -3.19 -5.91 8.50
N THR A 43 -4.09 -6.11 7.58
CA THR A 43 -3.73 -6.32 6.17
C THR A 43 -3.93 -5.05 5.37
N VAL A 44 -3.23 -4.96 4.26
CA VAL A 44 -3.38 -3.91 3.25
C VAL A 44 -3.44 -4.54 1.87
N HIS A 45 -4.17 -3.94 0.96
CA HIS A 45 -4.24 -4.44 -0.40
C HIS A 45 -2.85 -4.48 -1.03
N PHE A 46 -2.52 -5.58 -1.71
CA PHE A 46 -1.19 -5.85 -2.27
C PHE A 46 -0.77 -4.88 -3.39
N SER A 47 -1.71 -4.08 -3.94
CA SER A 47 -1.44 -3.11 -5.01
C SER A 47 -0.35 -2.08 -4.69
N LEU A 48 -0.02 -1.88 -3.42
CA LEU A 48 1.06 -0.99 -2.98
C LEU A 48 2.37 -1.73 -2.68
N GLY A 49 2.37 -3.06 -2.62
CA GLY A 49 3.56 -3.88 -2.38
C GLY A 49 4.30 -3.58 -1.07
N SER A 50 3.62 -3.10 -0.04
CA SER A 50 4.27 -2.55 1.15
C SER A 50 3.94 -3.25 2.48
N GLY A 51 3.20 -4.36 2.45
CA GLY A 51 2.84 -5.11 3.66
C GLY A 51 4.07 -5.51 4.48
N THR A 52 5.04 -6.15 3.85
CA THR A 52 6.32 -6.56 4.49
C THR A 52 7.05 -5.37 5.10
N ARG A 53 7.16 -4.24 4.37
CA ARG A 53 7.80 -3.03 4.92
C ARG A 53 7.09 -2.53 6.16
N MET A 54 5.76 -2.57 6.18
CA MET A 54 4.98 -2.15 7.35
C MET A 54 5.24 -3.07 8.55
N ALA A 55 5.26 -4.38 8.34
CA ALA A 55 5.57 -5.36 9.38
C ALA A 55 6.97 -5.14 9.97
N MET A 56 7.97 -4.87 9.13
CA MET A 56 9.33 -4.54 9.57
C MET A 56 9.37 -3.25 10.40
N GLN A 57 8.64 -2.22 9.98
CA GLN A 57 8.55 -0.96 10.72
C GLN A 57 7.83 -1.15 12.08
N ASP A 58 6.84 -2.03 12.16
CA ASP A 58 6.17 -2.36 13.41
C ASP A 58 7.14 -3.06 14.37
N ALA A 59 7.91 -4.03 13.88
CA ALA A 59 8.92 -4.72 14.69
C ALA A 59 9.99 -3.75 15.24
N ILE A 60 10.46 -2.81 14.42
CA ILE A 60 11.41 -1.78 14.84
C ILE A 60 10.79 -0.87 15.91
N ALA A 61 9.54 -0.44 15.73
CA ALA A 61 8.87 0.43 16.69
C ALA A 61 8.61 -0.28 18.02
N LEU A 62 8.19 -1.57 17.98
CA LEU A 62 8.03 -2.38 19.18
C LEU A 62 9.36 -2.54 19.93
N HIS A 63 10.45 -2.88 19.22
CA HIS A 63 11.78 -2.97 19.82
C HIS A 63 12.17 -1.66 20.51
N ARG A 64 11.96 -0.51 19.88
CA ARG A 64 12.25 0.80 20.46
C ARG A 64 11.41 1.08 21.70
N GLY A 65 10.11 0.71 21.68
CA GLY A 65 9.23 0.85 22.84
C GLY A 65 9.74 0.03 24.05
N VAL A 66 10.08 -1.24 23.81
CA VAL A 66 10.61 -2.14 24.86
C VAL A 66 11.97 -1.65 25.36
N ALA A 67 12.85 -1.19 24.49
CA ALA A 67 14.16 -0.65 24.88
C ALA A 67 14.04 0.65 25.71
N ALA A 68 13.04 1.48 25.44
CA ALA A 68 12.79 2.70 26.20
C ALA A 68 12.11 2.45 27.56
N HIS A 69 11.35 1.34 27.68
CA HIS A 69 10.59 0.99 28.89
C HIS A 69 10.86 -0.46 29.32
N PRO A 70 12.10 -0.83 29.70
CA PRO A 70 12.51 -2.22 29.88
C PRO A 70 11.83 -2.93 31.08
N GLN A 71 11.27 -2.19 32.03
CA GLN A 71 10.58 -2.70 33.20
C GLN A 71 9.07 -2.38 33.22
N ASP A 72 8.56 -1.73 32.16
CA ASP A 72 7.17 -1.29 32.07
C ASP A 72 6.59 -1.70 30.69
N LEU A 73 6.11 -2.95 30.60
CA LEU A 73 5.54 -3.47 29.38
C LEU A 73 4.32 -2.67 28.88
N PRO A 74 3.37 -2.26 29.74
CA PRO A 74 2.28 -1.38 29.31
C PRO A 74 2.76 -0.08 28.63
N ALA A 75 3.72 0.62 29.21
CA ALA A 75 4.30 1.82 28.62
C ALA A 75 5.03 1.53 27.30
N ALA A 76 5.75 0.41 27.20
CA ALA A 76 6.40 -0.03 25.97
C ALA A 76 5.40 -0.26 24.84
N LEU A 77 4.29 -0.94 25.11
CA LEU A 77 3.25 -1.22 24.12
C LEU A 77 2.49 0.03 23.72
N GLN A 78 2.23 0.94 24.65
CA GLN A 78 1.64 2.23 24.35
C GLN A 78 2.56 3.09 23.47
N ALA A 79 3.86 3.11 23.74
CA ALA A 79 4.83 3.81 22.91
C ALA A 79 4.89 3.25 21.48
N PHE A 80 4.87 1.91 21.34
CA PHE A 80 4.77 1.25 20.04
C PHE A 80 3.53 1.69 19.28
N GLU A 81 2.36 1.60 19.89
CA GLU A 81 1.09 1.94 19.27
C GLU A 81 1.06 3.41 18.86
N SER A 82 1.45 4.32 19.73
CA SER A 82 1.50 5.76 19.46
C SER A 82 2.42 6.10 18.30
N ALA A 83 3.58 5.43 18.19
CA ALA A 83 4.54 5.65 17.12
C ALA A 83 4.05 5.17 15.75
N ARG A 84 3.08 4.24 15.70
CA ARG A 84 2.70 3.55 14.46
C ARG A 84 1.27 3.81 14.00
N ARG A 85 0.36 4.18 14.88
CA ARG A 85 -1.08 4.24 14.59
C ARG A 85 -1.40 5.16 13.42
N ASP A 86 -0.92 6.39 13.43
CA ASP A 86 -1.23 7.38 12.38
C ASP A 86 -0.63 6.98 11.03
N ALA A 87 0.63 6.54 11.02
CA ALA A 87 1.29 6.07 9.81
C ALA A 87 0.58 4.85 9.21
N SER A 88 0.15 3.92 10.07
CA SER A 88 -0.61 2.73 9.69
C SER A 88 -1.96 3.09 9.07
N SER A 89 -2.73 3.94 9.75
CA SER A 89 -4.04 4.40 9.29
C SER A 89 -3.95 5.12 7.95
N SER A 90 -3.01 6.06 7.83
CA SER A 90 -2.74 6.79 6.59
C SER A 90 -2.35 5.85 5.44
N PHE A 91 -1.62 4.77 5.74
CA PHE A 91 -1.25 3.79 4.72
C PHE A 91 -2.43 2.93 4.30
N GLN A 92 -3.26 2.46 5.23
CA GLN A 92 -4.49 1.71 4.91
C GLN A 92 -5.43 2.53 4.02
N GLN A 93 -5.63 3.81 4.31
CA GLN A 93 -6.43 4.71 3.46
C GLN A 93 -5.87 4.81 2.03
N SER A 94 -4.55 4.90 1.89
CA SER A 94 -3.92 4.95 0.57
C SER A 94 -4.05 3.62 -0.19
N ALA A 95 -3.99 2.50 0.53
CA ALA A 95 -4.20 1.17 -0.03
C ALA A 95 -5.65 0.98 -0.47
N SER A 96 -6.62 1.44 0.31
CA SER A 96 -8.04 1.40 -0.06
C SER A 96 -8.33 2.23 -1.32
N ARG A 97 -7.78 3.45 -1.42
CA ARG A 97 -7.90 4.27 -2.65
C ARG A 97 -7.29 3.58 -3.86
N SER A 98 -6.15 2.93 -3.67
CA SER A 98 -5.50 2.18 -4.75
C SER A 98 -6.33 0.97 -5.17
N LEU A 99 -6.94 0.24 -4.23
CA LEU A 99 -7.85 -0.87 -4.53
C LEU A 99 -9.05 -0.37 -5.33
N ASP A 100 -9.71 0.66 -4.84
CA ASP A 100 -10.86 1.31 -5.47
C ASP A 100 -10.56 1.73 -6.93
N TRP A 101 -9.35 2.28 -7.15
CA TRP A 101 -8.88 2.61 -8.49
C TRP A 101 -8.78 1.37 -9.39
N TYR A 102 -8.24 0.25 -8.89
CA TYR A 102 -8.12 -0.99 -9.68
C TYR A 102 -9.48 -1.63 -9.96
N GLU A 103 -10.38 -1.64 -9.00
CA GLU A 103 -11.72 -2.20 -9.19
C GLU A 103 -12.54 -1.41 -10.22
N ASN A 104 -12.30 -0.10 -10.30
CA ASN A 104 -12.95 0.79 -11.26
C ASN A 104 -12.09 1.15 -12.48
N VAL A 105 -11.03 0.36 -12.77
CA VAL A 105 -10.11 0.64 -13.89
C VAL A 105 -10.82 0.65 -15.25
N GLY A 106 -11.90 -0.10 -15.39
CA GLY A 106 -12.71 -0.12 -16.61
C GLY A 106 -13.20 1.26 -17.07
N GLU A 107 -13.49 2.14 -16.10
CA GLU A 107 -13.90 3.53 -16.37
C GLU A 107 -12.78 4.38 -16.98
N ARG A 108 -11.54 3.92 -16.91
CA ARG A 108 -10.33 4.63 -17.35
C ARG A 108 -9.68 4.03 -18.60
N MET A 109 -10.15 2.86 -19.02
CA MET A 109 -9.59 2.14 -20.17
C MET A 109 -9.76 2.86 -21.51
N HIS A 110 -10.61 3.89 -21.57
CA HIS A 110 -10.78 4.74 -22.74
C HIS A 110 -9.73 5.86 -22.83
N LEU A 111 -8.98 6.09 -21.76
CA LEU A 111 -7.96 7.15 -21.74
C LEU A 111 -6.75 6.76 -22.60
N ASP A 112 -6.16 7.75 -23.26
CA ASP A 112 -4.86 7.60 -23.88
C ASP A 112 -3.78 7.25 -22.85
N PRO A 113 -2.66 6.61 -23.26
CA PRO A 113 -1.63 6.11 -22.33
C PRO A 113 -1.10 7.15 -21.33
N LEU A 114 -0.95 8.41 -21.77
CA LEU A 114 -0.38 9.45 -20.94
C LEU A 114 -1.34 9.94 -19.84
N PRO A 115 -2.60 10.31 -20.14
CA PRO A 115 -3.62 10.59 -19.13
C PRO A 115 -3.86 9.40 -18.19
N PHE A 116 -3.87 8.17 -18.71
CA PHE A 116 -4.01 6.97 -17.89
C PHE A 116 -2.86 6.83 -16.87
N ALA A 117 -1.62 7.00 -17.33
CA ALA A 117 -0.44 6.97 -16.46
C ALA A 117 -0.48 8.06 -15.38
N TYR A 118 -0.91 9.26 -15.74
CA TYR A 118 -1.08 10.37 -14.80
C TYR A 118 -2.10 10.05 -13.71
N ASP A 119 -3.27 9.53 -14.08
CA ASP A 119 -4.31 9.11 -13.14
C ASP A 119 -3.82 7.96 -12.24
N TYR A 120 -3.16 6.96 -12.83
CA TYR A 120 -2.56 5.84 -12.11
C TYR A 120 -1.54 6.28 -11.05
N MET A 121 -0.67 7.23 -11.37
CA MET A 121 0.35 7.69 -10.42
C MET A 121 -0.26 8.40 -9.21
N ARG A 122 -1.43 9.00 -9.37
CA ARG A 122 -2.15 9.72 -8.30
C ARG A 122 -3.17 8.87 -7.53
N ARG A 123 -3.40 7.61 -7.92
CA ARG A 123 -4.45 6.73 -7.40
C ARG A 123 -4.47 6.56 -5.87
N THR A 124 -3.32 6.71 -5.22
CA THR A 124 -3.21 6.56 -3.76
C THR A 124 -3.62 7.82 -2.98
N GLY A 125 -3.76 8.95 -3.66
CA GLY A 125 -3.96 10.26 -3.06
C GLY A 125 -2.73 10.83 -2.33
N LYS A 126 -1.56 10.16 -2.43
CA LYS A 126 -0.29 10.58 -1.82
C LYS A 126 0.58 11.40 -2.75
N VAL A 127 0.34 11.29 -4.05
CA VAL A 127 1.11 12.00 -5.08
C VAL A 127 0.23 13.10 -5.64
N SER A 128 0.59 14.33 -5.39
CA SER A 128 -0.08 15.51 -5.95
C SER A 128 0.42 15.81 -7.37
N HIS A 129 -0.27 16.71 -8.07
CA HIS A 129 0.21 17.25 -9.34
C HIS A 129 1.58 17.93 -9.17
N GLU A 130 1.74 18.71 -8.11
CA GLU A 130 2.98 19.41 -7.81
C GLU A 130 4.15 18.45 -7.53
N ASP A 131 3.89 17.34 -6.81
CA ASP A 131 4.91 16.29 -6.61
C ASP A 131 5.36 15.69 -7.94
N LEU A 132 4.43 15.44 -8.88
CA LEU A 132 4.77 14.93 -10.20
C LEU A 132 5.55 15.98 -11.00
N ARG A 133 5.17 17.24 -10.93
CA ARG A 133 5.85 18.33 -11.61
C ARG A 133 7.31 18.48 -11.16
N GLN A 134 7.56 18.28 -9.86
CA GLN A 134 8.92 18.33 -9.32
C GLN A 134 9.75 17.10 -9.68
N ARG A 135 9.13 15.91 -9.69
CA ARG A 135 9.82 14.63 -9.95
C ARG A 135 10.06 14.39 -11.43
N ASP A 136 9.08 14.70 -12.26
CA ASP A 136 9.12 14.55 -13.72
C ASP A 136 8.38 15.70 -14.41
N PRO A 137 9.06 16.83 -14.61
CA PRO A 137 8.48 18.00 -15.25
C PRO A 137 8.16 17.77 -16.75
N HIS A 138 8.83 16.81 -17.41
CA HIS A 138 8.54 16.48 -18.81
C HIS A 138 7.21 15.74 -18.92
N PHE A 139 7.02 14.72 -18.12
CA PHE A 139 5.78 13.95 -18.05
C PHE A 139 4.61 14.88 -17.71
N THR A 140 4.75 15.72 -16.70
CA THR A 140 3.67 16.60 -16.23
C THR A 140 3.26 17.60 -17.30
N ARG A 141 4.22 18.25 -17.97
CA ARG A 141 3.92 19.17 -19.10
C ARG A 141 3.22 18.47 -20.27
N ALA A 142 3.64 17.24 -20.58
CA ALA A 142 2.99 16.48 -21.63
C ALA A 142 1.53 16.14 -21.27
N CYS A 143 1.24 15.84 -19.98
CA CYS A 143 -0.13 15.64 -19.51
C CYS A 143 -0.95 16.92 -19.56
N GLU A 144 -0.38 18.07 -19.15
CA GLU A 144 -1.04 19.38 -19.19
C GLU A 144 -1.43 19.78 -20.61
N ALA A 145 -0.56 19.49 -21.59
CA ALA A 145 -0.80 19.80 -23.00
C ALA A 145 -1.98 19.02 -23.62
N LEU A 146 -2.37 17.90 -23.01
CA LEU A 146 -3.51 17.07 -23.45
C LEU A 146 -4.82 17.43 -22.75
N GLN A 147 -4.78 18.25 -21.68
CA GLN A 147 -5.99 18.75 -21.05
C GLN A 147 -6.56 19.89 -21.87
N PRO A 148 -7.85 19.83 -22.30
CA PRO A 148 -8.46 20.98 -22.96
C PRO A 148 -8.39 22.19 -22.01
N ALA A 149 -8.04 23.34 -22.55
CA ALA A 149 -8.09 24.61 -21.82
C ALA A 149 -9.49 24.78 -21.21
N ALA A 150 -9.56 24.92 -19.87
CA ALA A 150 -10.80 25.09 -19.12
C ALA A 150 -11.44 26.43 -19.45
#